data_a4ec29514c6898a62ed71bca0306eed9
#
_entry.id   a4ec29514c6898a62ed71bca0306eed9
#
_cell.length_a   1.000
_cell.length_b   1.000
_cell.length_c   1.000
_cell.angle_alpha   90.00
_cell.angle_beta   90.00
_cell.angle_gamma   90.00
#
_symmetry.space_group_name_H-M   'P 1'
#
loop_
_entity.id
_entity.type
_entity.pdbx_description
1 polymer ?
#
loop_
_entity_poly.entity_id
_entity_poly.type
_entity_poly.pdbx_seq_one_letter_code
_entity_poly.pdbx_strand_id
1 'polypeptide(L)'
;MKIVGNTVIKPFHKATCHCGAVELELSLPNGIEKPRRCDCSICRRKGAIVGSVALDGIKILKGAEYLKLYQFNTNTAKHYFCSNCGIYTHHQRRSSPNEYGFNIGCLEEVNPFDIGDVVTNDGVNHPADR
;
A
#
# COMPACT_ATOMS: atom_id res chain seq x y z
N MET A 1 3.37 -10.75 -9.63
CA MET A 1 4.24 -11.59 -8.76
C MET A 1 3.35 -12.43 -7.84
N LYS A 2 3.39 -13.73 -8.02
CA LYS A 2 2.49 -14.65 -7.30
C LYS A 2 3.15 -15.37 -6.12
N ILE A 3 4.45 -15.26 -6.00
CA ILE A 3 5.24 -15.83 -4.90
C ILE A 3 6.25 -14.81 -4.44
N VAL A 4 6.35 -14.59 -3.14
CA VAL A 4 7.38 -13.75 -2.52
C VAL A 4 8.09 -14.58 -1.46
N GLY A 5 9.37 -14.84 -1.65
CA GLY A 5 10.09 -15.79 -0.81
C GLY A 5 9.43 -17.17 -0.91
N ASN A 6 8.95 -17.69 0.21
CA ASN A 6 8.23 -18.95 0.27
C ASN A 6 6.71 -18.77 0.39
N THR A 7 6.22 -17.53 0.30
CA THR A 7 4.79 -17.23 0.49
C THR A 7 4.09 -17.11 -0.86
N VAL A 8 3.05 -17.92 -1.06
CA VAL A 8 2.17 -17.81 -2.21
C VAL A 8 1.16 -16.69 -1.93
N ILE A 9 1.02 -15.77 -2.89
CA ILE A 9 0.04 -14.70 -2.79
C ILE A 9 -1.33 -15.26 -3.17
N LYS A 10 -2.25 -15.23 -2.21
CA LYS A 10 -3.60 -15.74 -2.40
C LYS A 10 -4.43 -14.75 -3.22
N PRO A 11 -5.46 -15.24 -3.97
CA PRO A 11 -6.39 -14.33 -4.68
C PRO A 11 -7.08 -13.32 -3.76
N PHE A 12 -7.37 -13.74 -2.52
CA PHE A 12 -7.80 -12.84 -1.44
C PHE A 12 -6.79 -12.99 -0.32
N HIS A 13 -5.94 -11.99 -0.18
CA HIS A 13 -4.82 -12.04 0.75
C HIS A 13 -5.03 -11.06 1.89
N LYS A 14 -4.82 -11.50 3.13
CA LYS A 14 -4.97 -10.64 4.30
C LYS A 14 -3.78 -9.71 4.45
N ALA A 15 -4.06 -8.49 4.86
CA ALA A 15 -3.05 -7.51 5.26
C ALA A 15 -3.40 -6.96 6.64
N THR A 16 -2.38 -6.70 7.45
CA THR A 16 -2.57 -6.16 8.80
C THR A 16 -1.57 -5.04 9.07
N CYS A 17 -1.96 -4.10 9.91
CA CYS A 17 -1.00 -3.17 10.50
C CYS A 17 -0.14 -3.91 11.54
N HIS A 18 0.86 -3.25 12.07
CA HIS A 18 1.79 -3.89 13.02
C HIS A 18 1.10 -4.33 14.31
N CYS A 19 0.22 -3.51 14.89
CA CYS A 19 -0.46 -3.85 16.14
C CYS A 19 -1.64 -4.81 15.96
N GLY A 20 -2.04 -5.09 14.72
CA GLY A 20 -3.16 -5.97 14.43
C GLY A 20 -4.54 -5.34 14.57
N ALA A 21 -4.64 -4.05 14.96
CA ALA A 21 -5.94 -3.39 15.11
C ALA A 21 -6.68 -3.26 13.77
N VAL A 22 -5.94 -3.09 12.67
CA VAL A 22 -6.49 -2.98 11.31
C VAL A 22 -6.21 -4.25 10.53
N GLU A 23 -7.24 -4.88 10.01
CA GLU A 23 -7.14 -6.01 9.09
C GLU A 23 -7.88 -5.71 7.81
N LEU A 24 -7.22 -5.95 6.69
CA LEU A 24 -7.76 -5.78 5.35
C LEU A 24 -7.72 -7.11 4.62
N GLU A 25 -8.63 -7.29 3.66
CA GLU A 25 -8.54 -8.34 2.65
C GLU A 25 -8.36 -7.68 1.30
N LEU A 26 -7.31 -8.08 0.61
CA LEU A 26 -6.97 -7.52 -0.71
C LEU A 26 -7.31 -8.54 -1.79
N SER A 27 -8.04 -8.10 -2.82
CA SER A 27 -8.30 -8.90 -4.01
C SER A 27 -7.10 -8.79 -4.95
N LEU A 28 -6.31 -9.84 -5.04
CA LEU A 28 -5.08 -9.92 -5.82
C LEU A 28 -5.13 -11.09 -6.80
N PRO A 29 -6.04 -11.06 -7.79
CA PRO A 29 -6.27 -12.21 -8.68
C PRO A 29 -5.03 -12.58 -9.51
N ASN A 30 -4.13 -11.61 -9.75
CA ASN A 30 -2.89 -11.81 -10.49
C ASN A 30 -1.65 -11.71 -9.60
N GLY A 31 -1.82 -11.87 -8.28
CA GLY A 31 -0.76 -11.67 -7.30
C GLY A 31 -0.46 -10.18 -7.08
N ILE A 32 0.76 -9.89 -6.64
CA ILE A 32 1.20 -8.50 -6.46
C ILE A 32 1.50 -7.90 -7.82
N GLU A 33 0.83 -6.80 -8.15
CA GLU A 33 1.03 -6.07 -9.38
C GLU A 33 1.80 -4.78 -9.13
N LYS A 34 2.70 -4.46 -10.06
CA LYS A 34 3.45 -3.21 -10.09
C LYS A 34 4.18 -2.90 -8.78
N PRO A 35 4.95 -3.84 -8.22
CA PRO A 35 5.72 -3.55 -7.00
C PRO A 35 6.72 -2.44 -7.29
N ARG A 36 6.72 -1.40 -6.43
CA ARG A 36 7.50 -0.19 -6.68
C ARG A 36 7.75 0.60 -5.43
N ARG A 37 8.72 1.51 -5.53
CA ARG A 37 8.92 2.60 -4.59
C ARG A 37 8.63 3.91 -5.29
N CYS A 38 8.39 4.96 -4.52
CA CYS A 38 8.28 6.33 -4.99
C CYS A 38 9.15 7.22 -4.11
N ASP A 39 9.84 8.18 -4.71
CA ASP A 39 10.75 9.07 -3.98
C ASP A 39 10.12 10.44 -3.64
N CYS A 40 8.81 10.57 -3.79
CA CYS A 40 8.12 11.79 -3.38
C CYS A 40 8.25 12.02 -1.86
N SER A 41 7.90 13.22 -1.42
CA SER A 41 8.12 13.63 -0.02
C SER A 41 7.50 12.70 1.01
N ILE A 42 6.32 12.17 0.74
CA ILE A 42 5.65 11.25 1.67
C ILE A 42 6.11 9.81 1.50
N CYS A 43 6.23 9.33 0.26
CA CYS A 43 6.56 7.93 0.01
C CYS A 43 7.98 7.57 0.45
N ARG A 44 8.96 8.48 0.28
CA ARG A 44 10.31 8.22 0.77
C ARG A 44 10.36 8.14 2.30
N ARG A 45 9.46 8.86 3.00
CA ARG A 45 9.37 8.81 4.46
C ARG A 45 8.69 7.54 4.94
N LYS A 46 7.67 7.07 4.23
CA LYS A 46 7.06 5.76 4.51
C LYS A 46 8.07 4.62 4.33
N GLY A 47 8.93 4.71 3.33
CA GLY A 47 9.92 3.69 3.02
C GLY A 47 9.33 2.38 2.52
N ALA A 48 8.07 2.35 2.16
CA ALA A 48 7.36 1.12 1.79
C ALA A 48 7.56 0.75 0.32
N ILE A 49 7.58 -0.55 0.05
CA ILE A 49 7.34 -1.08 -1.28
C ILE A 49 5.84 -1.23 -1.43
N VAL A 50 5.30 -0.72 -2.53
CA VAL A 50 3.86 -0.58 -2.76
C VAL A 50 3.45 -1.46 -3.93
N GLY A 51 2.32 -2.14 -3.80
CA GLY A 51 1.65 -2.83 -4.90
C GLY A 51 0.36 -2.13 -5.27
N SER A 52 -0.21 -2.48 -6.43
CA SER A 52 -1.49 -1.91 -6.88
C SER A 52 -2.64 -2.87 -6.67
N VAL A 53 -3.81 -2.32 -6.34
CA VAL A 53 -5.05 -3.07 -6.20
C VAL A 53 -6.20 -2.18 -6.68
N ALA A 54 -7.25 -2.79 -7.27
CA ALA A 54 -8.42 -2.06 -7.75
C ALA A 54 -9.15 -1.38 -6.58
N LEU A 55 -9.89 -0.29 -6.86
CA LEU A 55 -10.64 0.43 -5.82
C LEU A 55 -11.64 -0.45 -5.07
N ASP A 56 -12.25 -1.42 -5.75
CA ASP A 56 -13.17 -2.37 -5.13
C ASP A 56 -12.44 -3.59 -4.54
N GLY A 57 -11.12 -3.61 -4.59
CA GLY A 57 -10.29 -4.75 -4.17
C GLY A 57 -9.82 -4.71 -2.73
N ILE A 58 -10.24 -3.73 -1.94
CA ILE A 58 -9.90 -3.67 -0.51
C ILE A 58 -11.18 -3.79 0.32
N LYS A 59 -11.21 -4.79 1.20
CA LYS A 59 -12.27 -4.94 2.19
C LYS A 59 -11.67 -4.77 3.58
N ILE A 60 -12.24 -3.87 4.38
CA ILE A 60 -11.83 -3.70 5.76
C ILE A 60 -12.51 -4.79 6.59
N LEU A 61 -11.73 -5.73 7.10
CA LEU A 61 -12.24 -6.83 7.92
C LEU A 61 -12.43 -6.39 9.37
N LYS A 62 -11.54 -5.52 9.85
CA LYS A 62 -11.54 -5.09 11.24
C LYS A 62 -10.79 -3.77 11.36
N GLY A 63 -11.22 -2.92 12.30
CA GLY A 63 -10.43 -1.76 12.70
C GLY A 63 -10.63 -0.52 11.88
N ALA A 64 -11.76 -0.38 11.17
CA ALA A 64 -12.06 0.85 10.41
C ALA A 64 -11.93 2.11 11.28
N GLU A 65 -12.30 2.04 12.55
CA GLU A 65 -12.21 3.13 13.51
C GLU A 65 -10.77 3.56 13.83
N TYR A 66 -9.80 2.69 13.59
CA TYR A 66 -8.37 3.01 13.77
C TYR A 66 -7.73 3.62 12.54
N LEU A 67 -8.36 3.49 11.37
CA LEU A 67 -7.82 4.09 10.14
C LEU A 67 -7.98 5.60 10.18
N LYS A 68 -6.87 6.31 9.95
CA LYS A 68 -6.84 7.76 9.80
C LYS A 68 -6.46 8.13 8.37
N LEU A 69 -7.05 9.21 7.89
CA LEU A 69 -6.77 9.78 6.58
C LEU A 69 -5.80 10.95 6.74
N TYR A 70 -4.74 10.95 5.96
CA TYR A 70 -3.86 12.09 5.80
C TYR A 70 -3.86 12.55 4.35
N GLN A 71 -4.06 13.84 4.15
CA GLN A 71 -4.01 14.50 2.85
C GLN A 71 -3.19 15.77 2.95
N PHE A 72 -2.58 16.17 1.84
CA PHE A 72 -1.76 17.37 1.77
C PHE A 72 -1.74 17.91 0.34
N ASN A 73 -1.23 19.14 0.18
CA ASN A 73 -1.07 19.82 -1.10
C ASN A 73 -2.40 19.89 -1.85
N THR A 74 -2.58 19.16 -2.95
CA THR A 74 -3.81 19.18 -3.74
C THR A 74 -4.97 18.41 -3.10
N ASN A 75 -4.72 17.65 -2.05
CA ASN A 75 -5.70 16.76 -1.40
C ASN A 75 -6.32 15.74 -2.35
N THR A 76 -5.62 15.39 -3.43
CA THR A 76 -6.10 14.40 -4.41
C THR A 76 -5.83 12.98 -3.92
N ALA A 77 -4.60 12.71 -3.47
CA ALA A 77 -4.25 11.42 -2.90
C ALA A 77 -4.82 11.29 -1.48
N LYS A 78 -5.21 10.08 -1.11
CA LYS A 78 -5.73 9.77 0.23
C LYS A 78 -4.84 8.71 0.86
N HIS A 79 -4.14 9.08 1.93
CA HIS A 79 -3.21 8.20 2.62
C HIS A 79 -3.81 7.72 3.92
N TYR A 80 -3.86 6.41 4.10
CA TYR A 80 -4.45 5.78 5.29
C TYR A 80 -3.38 5.10 6.12
N PHE A 81 -3.52 5.21 7.42
CA PHE A 81 -2.63 4.57 8.38
C PHE A 81 -3.39 4.19 9.65
N CYS A 82 -2.86 3.21 10.38
CA CYS A 82 -3.41 2.83 11.68
C CYS A 82 -3.06 3.90 12.72
N SER A 83 -4.08 4.47 13.38
CA SER A 83 -3.86 5.49 14.40
C SER A 83 -3.24 4.94 15.68
N ASN A 84 -3.31 3.63 15.90
CA ASN A 84 -2.74 3.01 17.10
C ASN A 84 -1.24 2.72 16.96
N CYS A 85 -0.80 2.16 15.82
CA CYS A 85 0.62 1.85 15.63
C CYS A 85 1.32 2.75 14.60
N GLY A 86 0.59 3.59 13.88
CA GLY A 86 1.14 4.51 12.91
C GLY A 86 1.52 3.91 11.56
N ILE A 87 1.31 2.63 11.33
CA ILE A 87 1.73 1.97 10.10
C ILE A 87 0.80 2.36 8.95
N TYR A 88 1.41 2.86 7.87
CA TYR A 88 0.73 3.07 6.60
C TYR A 88 0.22 1.74 6.03
N THR A 89 -1.05 1.71 5.64
CA THR A 89 -1.67 0.51 5.09
C THR A 89 -1.90 0.62 3.59
N HIS A 90 -2.54 1.67 3.13
CA HIS A 90 -2.88 1.86 1.71
C HIS A 90 -3.12 3.32 1.41
N HIS A 91 -3.18 3.66 0.13
CA HIS A 91 -3.52 5.01 -0.31
C HIS A 91 -4.20 4.98 -1.66
N GLN A 92 -5.13 5.93 -1.89
CA GLN A 92 -5.68 6.20 -3.21
C GLN A 92 -4.67 7.07 -3.96
N ARG A 93 -4.25 6.63 -5.13
CA ARG A 93 -3.15 7.24 -5.87
C ARG A 93 -3.57 8.57 -6.51
N ARG A 94 -2.64 9.54 -6.48
CA ARG A 94 -2.81 10.82 -7.17
C ARG A 94 -2.81 10.65 -8.69
N SER A 95 -1.83 9.90 -9.21
CA SER A 95 -1.64 9.71 -10.65
C SER A 95 -2.56 8.66 -11.25
N SER A 96 -3.15 7.79 -10.43
CA SER A 96 -4.06 6.73 -10.86
C SER A 96 -5.18 6.61 -9.84
N PRO A 97 -6.17 7.54 -9.86
CA PRO A 97 -7.21 7.56 -8.83
C PRO A 97 -8.15 6.36 -8.89
N ASN A 98 -8.06 5.54 -9.93
CA ASN A 98 -8.87 4.33 -10.10
C ASN A 98 -8.31 3.12 -9.36
N GLU A 99 -7.21 3.27 -8.66
CA GLU A 99 -6.61 2.18 -7.90
C GLU A 99 -6.05 2.66 -6.58
N TYR A 100 -5.91 1.71 -5.64
CA TYR A 100 -5.14 1.89 -4.42
C TYR A 100 -3.72 1.38 -4.61
N GLY A 101 -2.78 2.03 -3.92
CA GLY A 101 -1.51 1.42 -3.58
C GLY A 101 -1.61 0.84 -2.18
N PHE A 102 -1.01 -0.31 -1.94
CA PHE A 102 -0.99 -0.91 -0.62
C PHE A 102 0.44 -1.21 -0.17
N ASN A 103 0.64 -1.20 1.14
CA ASN A 103 1.92 -1.51 1.75
C ASN A 103 2.16 -3.03 1.69
N ILE A 104 3.10 -3.46 0.86
CA ILE A 104 3.40 -4.89 0.71
C ILE A 104 3.87 -5.48 2.05
N GLY A 105 4.53 -4.68 2.89
CA GLY A 105 4.94 -5.13 4.23
C GLY A 105 3.81 -5.49 5.17
N CYS A 106 2.58 -5.06 4.86
CA CYS A 106 1.39 -5.43 5.64
C CYS A 106 0.79 -6.78 5.22
N LEU A 107 1.16 -7.32 4.05
CA LEU A 107 0.64 -8.62 3.60
C LEU A 107 1.07 -9.72 4.55
N GLU A 108 0.12 -10.57 4.93
CA GLU A 108 0.36 -11.68 5.85
C GLU A 108 1.44 -12.61 5.31
N GLU A 109 2.44 -12.89 6.13
CA GLU A 109 3.58 -13.78 5.84
C GLU A 109 4.46 -13.34 4.67
N VAL A 110 4.37 -12.08 4.25
CA VAL A 110 5.22 -11.54 3.20
C VAL A 110 6.28 -10.63 3.80
N ASN A 111 7.54 -10.96 3.50
CA ASN A 111 8.67 -10.09 3.79
C ASN A 111 9.05 -9.35 2.51
N PRO A 112 8.84 -8.01 2.44
CA PRO A 112 9.14 -7.27 1.22
C PRO A 112 10.62 -7.29 0.81
N PHE A 113 11.53 -7.59 1.74
CA PHE A 113 12.95 -7.75 1.40
C PHE A 113 13.22 -8.96 0.50
N ASP A 114 12.27 -9.91 0.44
CA ASP A 114 12.39 -11.09 -0.44
C ASP A 114 11.98 -10.79 -1.90
N ILE A 115 11.48 -9.58 -2.18
CA ILE A 115 11.09 -9.18 -3.54
C ILE A 115 12.30 -8.90 -4.42
N GLY A 116 13.39 -8.41 -3.83
CA GLY A 116 14.56 -7.93 -4.57
C GLY A 116 14.39 -6.48 -5.02
N ASP A 117 15.05 -6.12 -6.11
CA ASP A 117 14.99 -4.75 -6.63
C ASP A 117 13.64 -4.45 -7.26
N VAL A 118 13.15 -3.25 -7.01
CA VAL A 118 11.90 -2.75 -7.59
C VAL A 118 12.15 -1.40 -8.27
N VAL A 119 11.25 -1.05 -9.19
CA VAL A 119 11.26 0.25 -9.85
C VAL A 119 11.04 1.36 -8.83
N THR A 120 11.77 2.47 -8.99
CA THR A 120 11.51 3.70 -8.23
C THR A 120 10.86 4.72 -9.15
N ASN A 121 9.64 5.12 -8.82
CA ASN A 121 8.93 6.16 -9.55
C ASN A 121 9.47 7.54 -9.15
N ASP A 122 9.59 8.44 -10.13
CA ASP A 122 10.00 9.82 -9.90
C ASP A 122 8.81 10.64 -9.38
N GLY A 123 8.66 10.68 -8.07
CA GLY A 123 7.64 11.49 -7.40
C GLY A 123 8.09 12.92 -7.11
N VAL A 124 9.40 13.17 -7.16
CA VAL A 124 9.97 14.50 -6.91
C VAL A 124 9.56 15.49 -8.01
N ASN A 125 9.55 15.05 -9.26
CA ASN A 125 9.24 15.86 -10.42
C ASN A 125 7.79 15.69 -10.89
N HIS A 126 6.90 15.22 -10.03
CA HIS A 126 5.49 15.04 -10.41
C HIS A 126 4.84 16.39 -10.72
N PRO A 127 4.11 16.52 -11.86
CA PRO A 127 3.53 17.81 -12.26
C PRO A 127 2.63 18.45 -11.21
N ALA A 128 1.93 17.68 -10.40
CA ALA A 128 1.03 18.18 -9.36
C ALA A 128 1.77 18.85 -8.20
N ASP A 129 3.08 18.66 -8.06
CA ASP A 129 3.89 19.23 -6.99
C ASP A 129 4.68 20.48 -7.44
N ARG A 130 4.46 20.92 -8.63
CA ARG A 130 5.12 22.10 -9.21
C ARG A 130 4.31 23.36 -8.99
#